data_3ba4a1b37314d4338172cd2542fec2e3
#
_entry.id   3ba4a1b37314d4338172cd2542fec2e3
#
_cell.length_a   1.000
_cell.length_b   1.000
_cell.length_c   1.000
_cell.angle_alpha   90.00
_cell.angle_beta   90.00
_cell.angle_gamma   90.00
#
_symmetry.space_group_name_H-M   'P 1'
#
loop_
_entity.id
_entity.type
_entity.pdbx_description
1 polymer ?
#
loop_
_entity_poly.entity_id
_entity_poly.type
_entity_poly.pdbx_seq_one_letter_code
_entity_poly.pdbx_strand_id
1 'polypeptide(L)'
;MAKITWLGHAAFKIEVANRTVLVDPWLDENPTASIKSSEIKQADIVYVTHDHADHLGDAFSICKRTNATFVSVIDLAAYAEEQDVKKIFGLNIGGSMEIDSVRLTMVQAFHTAVRGAPTGVIVEGEGKAVYHAGDTGLFGDMRLFGEIYKLDLALLPIGGYYTMDAKQAAEATKLLNPKAVIPMHYKTFPVIAQSADEFAKIVKEKTPKVRVVALKPGESYQF
;
A
#
# COMPACT_ATOMS: atom_id res chain seq x y z
N MET A 1 -19.69 -1.22 -1.97
CA MET A 1 -19.08 -0.04 -1.29
C MET A 1 -17.70 -0.46 -0.84
N ALA A 2 -16.67 0.22 -1.31
CA ALA A 2 -15.29 -0.13 -1.02
C ALA A 2 -14.93 0.21 0.44
N LYS A 3 -14.08 -0.61 1.05
CA LYS A 3 -13.61 -0.43 2.43
C LYS A 3 -12.11 -0.72 2.50
N ILE A 4 -11.40 0.09 3.27
CA ILE A 4 -9.99 -0.14 3.58
C ILE A 4 -9.81 -0.27 5.09
N THR A 5 -8.96 -1.19 5.52
CA THR A 5 -8.57 -1.38 6.91
C THR A 5 -7.06 -1.25 7.03
N TRP A 6 -6.57 -0.38 7.90
CA TRP A 6 -5.14 -0.30 8.21
C TRP A 6 -4.77 -1.40 9.21
N LEU A 7 -3.86 -2.28 8.84
CA LEU A 7 -3.44 -3.39 9.70
C LEU A 7 -2.19 -3.07 10.54
N GLY A 8 -1.55 -1.93 10.26
CA GLY A 8 -0.33 -1.44 10.90
C GLY A 8 0.80 -1.25 9.89
N HIS A 9 1.70 -0.29 10.13
CA HIS A 9 2.83 0.06 9.27
C HIS A 9 2.39 0.38 7.84
N ALA A 10 2.77 -0.41 6.85
CA ALA A 10 2.33 -0.31 5.46
C ALA A 10 1.28 -1.37 5.07
N ALA A 11 0.86 -2.21 6.04
CA ALA A 11 -0.08 -3.31 5.79
C ALA A 11 -1.52 -2.82 5.70
N PHE A 12 -2.17 -3.07 4.56
CA PHE A 12 -3.59 -2.73 4.34
C PHE A 12 -4.39 -3.90 3.80
N LYS A 13 -5.66 -3.96 4.24
CA LYS A 13 -6.69 -4.79 3.63
C LYS A 13 -7.67 -3.88 2.88
N ILE A 14 -7.81 -4.09 1.57
CA ILE A 14 -8.72 -3.36 0.67
C ILE A 14 -9.80 -4.33 0.23
N GLU A 15 -11.06 -4.00 0.53
CA GLU A 15 -12.25 -4.75 0.14
C GLU A 15 -12.96 -3.95 -0.96
N VAL A 16 -12.92 -4.45 -2.19
CA VAL A 16 -13.43 -3.79 -3.40
C VAL A 16 -13.93 -4.86 -4.40
N ALA A 17 -15.00 -4.60 -5.13
CA ALA A 17 -15.58 -5.52 -6.11
C ALA A 17 -15.81 -6.95 -5.56
N ASN A 18 -16.24 -7.07 -4.29
CA ASN A 18 -16.40 -8.34 -3.57
C ASN A 18 -15.10 -9.16 -3.46
N ARG A 19 -13.93 -8.51 -3.55
CA ARG A 19 -12.61 -9.12 -3.41
C ARG A 19 -11.83 -8.48 -2.27
N THR A 20 -10.95 -9.27 -1.68
CA THR A 20 -10.03 -8.85 -0.63
C THR A 20 -8.61 -8.79 -1.20
N VAL A 21 -8.06 -7.59 -1.26
CA VAL A 21 -6.66 -7.33 -1.62
C VAL A 21 -5.89 -7.00 -0.35
N LEU A 22 -4.82 -7.72 -0.07
CA LEU A 22 -3.85 -7.36 0.96
C LEU A 22 -2.65 -6.70 0.28
N VAL A 23 -2.16 -5.62 0.86
CA VAL A 23 -0.93 -4.96 0.42
C VAL A 23 0.05 -4.97 1.58
N ASP A 24 1.29 -5.40 1.31
CA ASP A 24 2.42 -5.42 2.24
C ASP A 24 2.08 -6.02 3.62
N PRO A 25 1.60 -7.28 3.70
CA PRO A 25 1.04 -7.87 4.92
C PRO A 25 2.13 -8.32 5.91
N TRP A 26 2.87 -7.37 6.49
CA TRP A 26 3.75 -7.60 7.62
C TRP A 26 2.95 -7.52 8.92
N LEU A 27 2.66 -8.66 9.55
CA LEU A 27 1.73 -8.77 10.66
C LEU A 27 2.35 -9.41 11.90
N ASP A 28 2.97 -10.58 11.78
CA ASP A 28 3.40 -11.38 12.96
C ASP A 28 4.55 -10.72 13.73
N GLU A 29 5.50 -10.10 13.04
CA GLU A 29 6.63 -9.39 13.64
C GLU A 29 6.41 -7.86 13.73
N ASN A 30 5.28 -7.35 13.26
CA ASN A 30 4.96 -5.93 13.30
C ASN A 30 4.46 -5.55 14.71
N PRO A 31 5.19 -4.67 15.45
CA PRO A 31 4.82 -4.30 16.82
C PRO A 31 3.52 -3.49 16.91
N THR A 32 3.04 -2.97 15.78
CA THR A 32 1.80 -2.17 15.70
C THR A 32 0.65 -2.90 15.01
N ALA A 33 0.86 -4.14 14.54
CA ALA A 33 -0.19 -4.88 13.86
C ALA A 33 -1.41 -5.11 14.74
N SER A 34 -2.59 -4.92 14.16
CA SER A 34 -3.88 -5.12 14.84
C SER A 34 -4.30 -6.59 14.94
N ILE A 35 -3.74 -7.45 14.09
CA ILE A 35 -4.07 -8.88 13.99
C ILE A 35 -2.79 -9.66 13.64
N LYS A 36 -2.83 -10.97 13.86
CA LYS A 36 -1.80 -11.90 13.40
C LYS A 36 -2.11 -12.42 11.99
N SER A 37 -1.09 -12.85 11.27
CA SER A 37 -1.24 -13.41 9.92
C SER A 37 -2.22 -14.59 9.90
N SER A 38 -2.23 -15.41 10.95
CA SER A 38 -3.13 -16.56 11.12
C SER A 38 -4.62 -16.19 11.19
N GLU A 39 -4.93 -14.93 11.52
CA GLU A 39 -6.30 -14.41 11.57
C GLU A 39 -6.85 -13.99 10.19
N ILE A 40 -5.98 -13.82 9.20
CA ILE A 40 -6.39 -13.64 7.79
C ILE A 40 -6.97 -14.97 7.27
N LYS A 41 -8.29 -15.09 7.28
CA LYS A 41 -8.99 -16.31 6.84
C LYS A 41 -9.22 -16.35 5.34
N GLN A 42 -9.29 -15.18 4.68
CA GLN A 42 -9.54 -15.03 3.26
C GLN A 42 -8.73 -13.87 2.70
N ALA A 43 -8.12 -14.11 1.55
CA ALA A 43 -7.55 -13.11 0.66
C ALA A 43 -7.68 -13.63 -0.77
N ASP A 44 -7.99 -12.78 -1.72
CA ASP A 44 -8.02 -13.10 -3.15
C ASP A 44 -6.69 -12.74 -3.80
N ILE A 45 -6.12 -11.61 -3.40
CA ILE A 45 -4.87 -11.05 -3.93
C ILE A 45 -4.00 -10.61 -2.76
N VAL A 46 -2.70 -10.89 -2.84
CA VAL A 46 -1.66 -10.33 -1.98
C VAL A 46 -0.66 -9.62 -2.87
N TYR A 47 -0.61 -8.30 -2.78
CA TYR A 47 0.38 -7.48 -3.48
C TYR A 47 1.51 -7.12 -2.52
N VAL A 48 2.75 -7.27 -2.98
CA VAL A 48 3.94 -6.85 -2.23
C VAL A 48 4.70 -5.82 -3.04
N THR A 49 4.91 -4.65 -2.45
CA THR A 49 5.55 -3.50 -3.11
C THR A 49 7.05 -3.72 -3.34
N HIS A 50 7.73 -4.34 -2.38
CA HIS A 50 9.14 -4.71 -2.43
C HIS A 50 9.50 -5.69 -1.31
N ASP A 51 10.71 -6.23 -1.32
CA ASP A 51 11.11 -7.36 -0.48
C ASP A 51 11.79 -6.99 0.85
N HIS A 52 11.66 -5.75 1.35
CA HIS A 52 12.04 -5.48 2.73
C HIS A 52 11.13 -6.25 3.69
N ALA A 53 11.67 -6.66 4.83
CA ALA A 53 10.99 -7.56 5.76
C ALA A 53 9.68 -6.97 6.31
N ASP A 54 9.63 -5.66 6.50
CA ASP A 54 8.47 -4.90 6.98
C ASP A 54 7.37 -4.65 5.91
N HIS A 55 7.55 -5.20 4.71
CA HIS A 55 6.58 -5.20 3.60
C HIS A 55 6.25 -6.63 3.13
N LEU A 56 7.28 -7.43 2.77
CA LEU A 56 7.10 -8.82 2.37
C LEU A 56 6.43 -9.64 3.50
N GLY A 57 6.93 -9.49 4.74
CA GLY A 57 6.34 -10.03 5.95
C GLY A 57 5.78 -11.44 5.80
N ASP A 58 4.47 -11.56 6.03
CA ASP A 58 3.75 -12.83 6.04
C ASP A 58 3.11 -13.21 4.69
N ALA A 59 3.42 -12.48 3.60
CA ALA A 59 2.76 -12.61 2.31
C ALA A 59 2.72 -14.04 1.78
N PHE A 60 3.85 -14.75 1.79
CA PHE A 60 3.92 -16.12 1.28
C PHE A 60 3.09 -17.10 2.11
N SER A 61 3.15 -16.99 3.46
CA SER A 61 2.37 -17.84 4.35
C SER A 61 0.87 -17.62 4.18
N ILE A 62 0.44 -16.37 3.99
CA ILE A 62 -0.95 -16.01 3.72
C ILE A 62 -1.38 -16.57 2.37
N CYS A 63 -0.61 -16.38 1.29
CA CYS A 63 -0.93 -16.93 -0.03
C CYS A 63 -1.11 -18.44 -0.02
N LYS A 64 -0.19 -19.17 0.64
CA LYS A 64 -0.28 -20.65 0.76
C LYS A 64 -1.53 -21.10 1.49
N ARG A 65 -1.91 -20.40 2.55
CA ARG A 65 -3.07 -20.77 3.38
C ARG A 65 -4.41 -20.38 2.75
N THR A 66 -4.50 -19.22 2.12
CA THR A 66 -5.75 -18.69 1.55
C THR A 66 -5.93 -19.03 0.08
N ASN A 67 -4.89 -19.58 -0.58
CA ASN A 67 -4.84 -19.77 -2.02
C ASN A 67 -4.98 -18.46 -2.81
N ALA A 68 -4.58 -17.32 -2.20
CA ALA A 68 -4.55 -16.01 -2.83
C ALA A 68 -3.51 -15.95 -3.95
N THR A 69 -3.75 -15.08 -4.92
CA THR A 69 -2.76 -14.78 -5.97
C THR A 69 -1.74 -13.79 -5.42
N PHE A 70 -0.46 -14.17 -5.42
CA PHE A 70 0.66 -13.28 -5.13
C PHE A 70 0.96 -12.40 -6.34
N VAL A 71 1.09 -11.11 -6.14
CA VAL A 71 1.43 -10.15 -7.20
C VAL A 71 2.58 -9.26 -6.74
N SER A 72 3.63 -9.15 -7.54
CA SER A 72 4.75 -8.24 -7.29
C SER A 72 5.56 -8.01 -8.57
N VAL A 73 6.68 -7.26 -8.46
CA VAL A 73 7.67 -7.15 -9.53
C VAL A 73 8.19 -8.55 -9.91
N ILE A 74 8.49 -8.74 -11.18
CA ILE A 74 8.77 -10.08 -11.75
C ILE A 74 9.87 -10.86 -10.99
N ASP A 75 10.91 -10.18 -10.50
CA ASP A 75 12.00 -10.84 -9.76
C ASP A 75 11.55 -11.34 -8.38
N LEU A 76 10.69 -10.58 -7.69
CA LEU A 76 10.11 -11.01 -6.41
C LEU A 76 9.02 -12.09 -6.62
N ALA A 77 8.30 -12.02 -7.73
CA ALA A 77 7.36 -13.06 -8.13
C ALA A 77 8.06 -14.40 -8.40
N ALA A 78 9.22 -14.38 -9.07
CA ALA A 78 10.05 -15.57 -9.27
C ALA A 78 10.52 -16.16 -7.92
N TYR A 79 10.93 -15.30 -6.99
CA TYR A 79 11.28 -15.77 -5.63
C TYR A 79 10.09 -16.37 -4.88
N ALA A 80 8.87 -15.85 -5.08
CA ALA A 80 7.67 -16.44 -4.48
C ALA A 80 7.40 -17.87 -4.99
N GLU A 81 7.74 -18.17 -6.25
CA GLU A 81 7.68 -19.53 -6.80
C GLU A 81 8.65 -20.47 -6.10
N GLU A 82 9.88 -20.05 -5.87
CA GLU A 82 10.89 -20.79 -5.08
C GLU A 82 10.43 -21.05 -3.64
N GLN A 83 9.53 -20.21 -3.11
CA GLN A 83 8.91 -20.35 -1.81
C GLN A 83 7.59 -21.14 -1.82
N ASP A 84 7.32 -21.94 -2.87
CA ASP A 84 6.11 -22.77 -3.01
C ASP A 84 4.77 -22.04 -3.04
N VAL A 85 4.73 -20.76 -3.38
CA VAL A 85 3.47 -20.05 -3.66
C VAL A 85 2.92 -20.57 -5.01
N LYS A 86 1.62 -20.87 -5.10
CA LYS A 86 1.06 -21.57 -6.25
C LYS A 86 0.45 -20.67 -7.32
N LYS A 87 -0.11 -19.54 -6.92
CA LYS A 87 -0.71 -18.56 -7.81
C LYS A 87 0.12 -17.29 -7.78
N ILE A 88 0.78 -16.99 -8.88
CA ILE A 88 1.76 -15.89 -8.94
C ILE A 88 1.56 -15.11 -10.23
N PHE A 89 1.62 -13.78 -10.12
CA PHE A 89 1.76 -12.88 -11.25
C PHE A 89 2.92 -11.93 -11.04
N GLY A 90 3.90 -11.97 -11.94
CA GLY A 90 4.98 -11.00 -12.03
C GLY A 90 4.60 -9.87 -12.99
N LEU A 91 4.71 -8.64 -12.51
CA LEU A 91 4.54 -7.43 -13.33
C LEU A 91 5.85 -6.67 -13.44
N ASN A 92 5.89 -5.72 -14.38
CA ASN A 92 6.89 -4.65 -14.41
C ASN A 92 6.20 -3.30 -14.20
N ILE A 93 6.98 -2.29 -13.79
CA ILE A 93 6.49 -0.92 -13.60
C ILE A 93 5.82 -0.43 -14.89
N GLY A 94 4.61 0.12 -14.76
CA GLY A 94 3.73 0.54 -15.87
C GLY A 94 2.80 -0.57 -16.37
N GLY A 95 3.05 -1.83 -15.99
CA GLY A 95 2.17 -2.95 -16.31
C GLY A 95 0.92 -2.98 -15.46
N SER A 96 -0.14 -3.56 -16.00
CA SER A 96 -1.40 -3.78 -15.29
C SER A 96 -1.98 -5.15 -15.58
N MET A 97 -2.75 -5.66 -14.62
CA MET A 97 -3.48 -6.91 -14.74
C MET A 97 -4.85 -6.79 -14.12
N GLU A 98 -5.73 -7.70 -14.44
CA GLU A 98 -7.07 -7.79 -13.86
C GLU A 98 -7.31 -9.19 -13.30
N ILE A 99 -7.79 -9.27 -12.07
CA ILE A 99 -8.23 -10.49 -11.41
C ILE A 99 -9.65 -10.24 -10.89
N ASP A 100 -10.64 -10.94 -11.43
CA ASP A 100 -12.02 -10.93 -10.95
C ASP A 100 -12.58 -9.51 -10.69
N SER A 101 -12.49 -8.63 -11.67
CA SER A 101 -12.98 -7.24 -11.60
C SER A 101 -12.18 -6.29 -10.68
N VAL A 102 -11.01 -6.72 -10.21
CA VAL A 102 -10.02 -5.85 -9.57
C VAL A 102 -8.85 -5.67 -10.53
N ARG A 103 -8.58 -4.43 -10.92
CA ARG A 103 -7.42 -4.08 -11.72
C ARG A 103 -6.31 -3.60 -10.81
N LEU A 104 -5.11 -4.13 -11.04
CA LEU A 104 -3.88 -3.70 -10.39
C LEU A 104 -2.98 -3.06 -11.44
N THR A 105 -2.53 -1.84 -11.20
CA THR A 105 -1.51 -1.19 -12.03
C THR A 105 -0.27 -0.94 -11.18
N MET A 106 0.85 -1.54 -11.57
CA MET A 106 2.12 -1.35 -10.91
C MET A 106 2.72 -0.01 -11.34
N VAL A 107 3.11 0.81 -10.37
CA VAL A 107 3.73 2.11 -10.60
C VAL A 107 5.08 2.19 -9.90
N GLN A 108 5.94 3.14 -10.33
CA GLN A 108 7.26 3.31 -9.74
C GLN A 108 7.20 3.80 -8.29
N ALA A 109 8.24 3.45 -7.54
CA ALA A 109 8.58 4.02 -6.25
C ALA A 109 10.10 4.28 -6.19
N PHE A 110 10.51 5.33 -5.48
CA PHE A 110 11.93 5.70 -5.32
C PHE A 110 12.42 5.23 -3.95
N HIS A 111 12.87 4.00 -3.93
CA HIS A 111 13.37 3.31 -2.74
C HIS A 111 14.41 2.25 -3.15
N THR A 112 14.80 1.37 -2.23
CA THR A 112 15.68 0.23 -2.50
C THR A 112 14.91 -1.09 -2.38
N ALA A 113 15.43 -2.13 -3.00
CA ALA A 113 14.97 -3.50 -2.86
C ALA A 113 16.15 -4.44 -3.10
N VAL A 114 16.03 -5.69 -2.68
CA VAL A 114 17.02 -6.73 -2.98
C VAL A 114 16.68 -7.43 -4.31
N ARG A 115 15.37 -7.64 -4.54
CA ARG A 115 14.85 -8.31 -5.74
C ARG A 115 13.98 -7.37 -6.56
N GLY A 116 14.47 -7.03 -7.74
CA GLY A 116 13.79 -6.13 -8.66
C GLY A 116 13.77 -4.68 -8.18
N ALA A 117 12.78 -3.93 -8.62
CA ALA A 117 12.59 -2.55 -8.25
C ALA A 117 11.46 -2.40 -7.22
N PRO A 118 11.55 -1.46 -6.27
CA PRO A 118 10.44 -1.11 -5.41
C PRO A 118 9.30 -0.48 -6.23
N THR A 119 8.08 -0.73 -5.82
CA THR A 119 6.88 -0.32 -6.56
C THR A 119 5.81 0.24 -5.63
N GLY A 120 4.92 1.07 -6.19
CA GLY A 120 3.59 1.29 -5.65
C GLY A 120 2.55 0.50 -6.46
N VAL A 121 1.30 0.58 -6.05
CA VAL A 121 0.18 -0.03 -6.78
C VAL A 121 -1.05 0.86 -6.76
N ILE A 122 -1.72 0.92 -7.90
CA ILE A 122 -3.07 1.45 -8.00
C ILE A 122 -4.03 0.26 -8.09
N VAL A 123 -4.94 0.19 -7.13
CA VAL A 123 -5.98 -0.84 -7.04
C VAL A 123 -7.30 -0.21 -7.46
N GLU A 124 -7.91 -0.74 -8.53
CA GLU A 124 -9.18 -0.25 -9.07
C GLU A 124 -10.24 -1.33 -9.02
N GLY A 125 -11.47 -0.96 -8.68
CA GLY A 125 -12.65 -1.81 -8.69
C GLY A 125 -13.92 -1.05 -8.31
N GLU A 126 -15.07 -1.42 -8.87
CA GLU A 126 -16.37 -0.77 -8.61
C GLU A 126 -16.34 0.77 -8.84
N GLY A 127 -15.52 1.27 -9.79
CA GLY A 127 -15.36 2.70 -10.04
C GLY A 127 -14.60 3.45 -8.94
N LYS A 128 -13.87 2.75 -8.09
CA LYS A 128 -12.99 3.26 -7.04
C LYS A 128 -11.53 3.03 -7.41
N ALA A 129 -10.67 3.95 -6.98
CA ALA A 129 -9.22 3.86 -7.18
C ALA A 129 -8.48 4.18 -5.89
N VAL A 130 -7.56 3.29 -5.48
CA VAL A 130 -6.70 3.43 -4.31
C VAL A 130 -5.25 3.36 -4.75
N TYR A 131 -4.45 4.37 -4.46
CA TYR A 131 -2.99 4.34 -4.64
C TYR A 131 -2.32 3.97 -3.32
N HIS A 132 -1.59 2.88 -3.30
CA HIS A 132 -0.65 2.54 -2.23
C HIS A 132 0.76 2.84 -2.73
N ALA A 133 1.43 3.79 -2.08
CA ALA A 133 2.72 4.28 -2.57
C ALA A 133 3.87 3.29 -2.40
N GLY A 134 3.71 2.28 -1.53
CA GLY A 134 4.85 1.52 -1.01
C GLY A 134 5.80 2.45 -0.27
N ASP A 135 7.05 2.04 -0.14
CA ASP A 135 8.10 2.91 0.34
C ASP A 135 8.67 3.75 -0.79
N THR A 136 8.65 5.06 -0.60
CA THR A 136 9.11 5.98 -1.64
C THR A 136 9.53 7.34 -1.08
N GLY A 137 10.49 7.98 -1.76
CA GLY A 137 10.68 9.42 -1.73
C GLY A 137 9.62 10.15 -2.56
N LEU A 138 9.59 11.48 -2.49
CA LEU A 138 8.73 12.32 -3.32
C LEU A 138 9.25 12.37 -4.77
N PHE A 139 8.35 12.27 -5.75
CA PHE A 139 8.68 12.43 -7.17
C PHE A 139 7.53 13.09 -7.97
N GLY A 140 7.91 13.75 -9.08
CA GLY A 140 6.97 14.61 -9.82
C GLY A 140 5.85 13.87 -10.54
N ASP A 141 6.10 12.62 -10.98
CA ASP A 141 5.13 11.83 -11.76
C ASP A 141 3.92 11.36 -10.92
N MET A 142 3.95 11.53 -9.59
CA MET A 142 2.77 11.36 -8.74
C MET A 142 1.58 12.22 -9.24
N ARG A 143 1.85 13.37 -9.88
CA ARG A 143 0.81 14.19 -10.52
C ARG A 143 0.08 13.44 -11.62
N LEU A 144 0.80 12.69 -12.44
CA LEU A 144 0.21 11.91 -13.53
C LEU A 144 -0.70 10.81 -12.99
N PHE A 145 -0.36 10.18 -11.86
CA PHE A 145 -1.24 9.18 -11.24
C PHE A 145 -2.58 9.80 -10.82
N GLY A 146 -2.56 10.98 -10.21
CA GLY A 146 -3.79 11.71 -9.86
C GLY A 146 -4.62 12.10 -11.06
N GLU A 147 -3.98 12.53 -12.16
CA GLU A 147 -4.66 12.92 -13.41
C GLU A 147 -5.30 11.72 -14.12
N ILE A 148 -4.59 10.58 -14.20
CA ILE A 148 -5.03 9.39 -14.94
C ILE A 148 -6.12 8.62 -14.16
N TYR A 149 -5.89 8.35 -12.87
CA TYR A 149 -6.69 7.38 -12.10
C TYR A 149 -7.79 7.99 -11.23
N LYS A 150 -7.86 9.34 -11.10
CA LYS A 150 -8.90 10.02 -10.30
C LYS A 150 -9.05 9.40 -8.89
N LEU A 151 -7.98 9.36 -8.14
CA LEU A 151 -7.84 8.62 -6.90
C LEU A 151 -8.92 8.97 -5.85
N ASP A 152 -9.61 7.96 -5.33
CA ASP A 152 -10.45 8.10 -4.14
C ASP A 152 -9.59 8.15 -2.87
N LEU A 153 -8.55 7.33 -2.80
CA LEU A 153 -7.60 7.26 -1.68
C LEU A 153 -6.15 7.25 -2.16
N ALA A 154 -5.27 7.90 -1.38
CA ALA A 154 -3.83 7.69 -1.43
C ALA A 154 -3.32 7.26 -0.05
N LEU A 155 -2.49 6.21 -0.01
CA LEU A 155 -1.83 5.69 1.17
C LEU A 155 -0.37 6.08 1.07
N LEU A 156 0.08 7.00 1.92
CA LEU A 156 1.40 7.63 1.78
C LEU A 156 2.26 7.43 3.02
N PRO A 157 3.52 6.99 2.86
CA PRO A 157 4.46 6.91 3.97
C PRO A 157 4.83 8.32 4.44
N ILE A 158 4.91 8.49 5.77
CA ILE A 158 5.25 9.76 6.42
C ILE A 158 6.42 9.64 7.40
N GLY A 159 7.11 8.50 7.42
CA GLY A 159 8.12 8.15 8.41
C GLY A 159 9.35 9.06 8.45
N GLY A 160 9.79 9.59 7.32
CA GLY A 160 10.82 10.62 7.20
C GLY A 160 12.26 10.13 7.20
N TYR A 161 12.57 8.97 7.72
CA TYR A 161 13.95 8.45 7.75
C TYR A 161 14.26 7.55 6.56
N TYR A 162 13.35 6.63 6.28
CA TYR A 162 13.47 5.67 5.16
C TYR A 162 12.61 6.07 3.95
N THR A 163 11.61 6.93 4.16
CA THR A 163 10.60 7.32 3.17
C THR A 163 10.38 8.83 3.21
N MET A 164 9.33 9.31 2.53
CA MET A 164 8.89 10.71 2.66
C MET A 164 8.65 11.09 4.12
N ASP A 165 9.01 12.33 4.48
CA ASP A 165 8.56 12.96 5.71
C ASP A 165 7.16 13.61 5.56
N ALA A 166 6.63 14.19 6.64
CA ALA A 166 5.33 14.83 6.64
C ALA A 166 5.18 15.95 5.59
N LYS A 167 6.25 16.70 5.31
CA LYS A 167 6.25 17.80 4.33
C LYS A 167 6.23 17.28 2.90
N GLN A 168 7.08 16.27 2.62
CA GLN A 168 7.15 15.60 1.32
C GLN A 168 5.84 14.87 1.02
N ALA A 169 5.28 14.13 1.97
CA ALA A 169 4.01 13.43 1.82
C ALA A 169 2.83 14.40 1.62
N ALA A 170 2.84 15.58 2.24
CA ALA A 170 1.85 16.61 1.98
C ALA A 170 1.99 17.21 0.57
N GLU A 171 3.20 17.35 0.03
CA GLU A 171 3.39 17.74 -1.36
C GLU A 171 2.96 16.62 -2.33
N ALA A 172 3.26 15.35 -2.01
CA ALA A 172 2.75 14.19 -2.74
C ALA A 172 1.20 14.19 -2.76
N THR A 173 0.56 14.48 -1.62
CA THR A 173 -0.90 14.62 -1.53
C THR A 173 -1.43 15.68 -2.50
N LYS A 174 -0.74 16.82 -2.62
CA LYS A 174 -1.10 17.87 -3.57
C LYS A 174 -0.95 17.42 -5.02
N LEU A 175 0.14 16.73 -5.36
CA LEU A 175 0.38 16.20 -6.70
C LEU A 175 -0.66 15.16 -7.12
N LEU A 176 -0.96 14.22 -6.23
CA LEU A 176 -1.93 13.14 -6.44
C LEU A 176 -3.37 13.64 -6.45
N ASN A 177 -3.67 14.69 -5.69
CA ASN A 177 -5.01 15.29 -5.51
C ASN A 177 -6.13 14.24 -5.28
N PRO A 178 -6.00 13.30 -4.33
CA PRO A 178 -7.00 12.29 -4.04
C PRO A 178 -8.20 12.91 -3.29
N LYS A 179 -9.33 12.19 -3.19
CA LYS A 179 -10.44 12.63 -2.32
C LYS A 179 -10.07 12.54 -0.84
N ALA A 180 -9.30 11.51 -0.46
CA ALA A 180 -8.77 11.36 0.88
C ALA A 180 -7.35 10.77 0.88
N VAL A 181 -6.59 11.00 1.95
CA VAL A 181 -5.26 10.46 2.16
C VAL A 181 -5.16 9.79 3.54
N ILE A 182 -4.52 8.63 3.59
CA ILE A 182 -4.24 7.89 4.81
C ILE A 182 -2.72 7.86 4.99
N PRO A 183 -2.17 8.43 6.08
CA PRO A 183 -0.76 8.31 6.40
C PRO A 183 -0.43 6.88 6.87
N MET A 184 0.73 6.38 6.47
CA MET A 184 1.25 5.08 6.84
C MET A 184 2.75 5.13 7.12
N HIS A 185 3.36 4.00 7.48
CA HIS A 185 4.80 3.84 7.72
C HIS A 185 5.34 4.80 8.77
N TYR A 186 4.64 4.89 9.90
CA TYR A 186 5.04 5.69 11.07
C TYR A 186 4.75 4.94 12.38
N LYS A 187 5.35 5.38 13.48
CA LYS A 187 5.16 4.83 14.84
C LYS A 187 5.67 3.40 15.07
N THR A 188 6.28 2.76 14.08
CA THR A 188 6.73 1.36 14.17
C THR A 188 8.16 1.28 14.66
N PHE A 189 9.03 2.19 14.25
CA PHE A 189 10.45 2.25 14.63
C PHE A 189 10.75 3.57 15.35
N PRO A 190 11.73 3.57 16.32
CA PRO A 190 12.05 4.81 17.05
C PRO A 190 12.54 5.98 16.20
N VAL A 191 13.18 5.69 15.05
CA VAL A 191 13.81 6.70 14.17
C VAL A 191 12.84 7.37 13.20
N ILE A 192 11.64 6.82 13.03
CA ILE A 192 10.62 7.39 12.14
C ILE A 192 9.59 8.24 12.91
N ALA A 193 8.76 9.00 12.20
CA ALA A 193 7.71 9.82 12.79
C ALA A 193 6.83 9.00 13.78
N GLN A 194 6.48 9.60 14.91
CA GLN A 194 5.69 8.93 15.96
C GLN A 194 4.20 9.35 15.93
N SER A 195 3.83 10.32 15.10
CA SER A 195 2.46 10.84 14.96
C SER A 195 2.22 11.31 13.54
N ALA A 196 0.95 11.33 13.13
CA ALA A 196 0.52 11.89 11.86
C ALA A 196 0.08 13.38 11.97
N ASP A 197 0.21 14.02 13.12
CA ASP A 197 -0.34 15.35 13.40
C ASP A 197 0.28 16.43 12.52
N GLU A 198 1.61 16.40 12.33
CA GLU A 198 2.32 17.35 11.47
C GLU A 198 1.85 17.21 10.02
N PHE A 199 1.75 15.97 9.52
CA PHE A 199 1.24 15.70 8.18
C PHE A 199 -0.19 16.22 8.00
N ALA A 200 -1.09 15.90 8.93
CA ALA A 200 -2.48 16.34 8.87
C ALA A 200 -2.62 17.87 8.87
N LYS A 201 -1.80 18.57 9.68
CA LYS A 201 -1.75 20.02 9.71
C LYS A 201 -1.34 20.59 8.36
N ILE A 202 -0.23 20.10 7.77
CA ILE A 202 0.31 20.62 6.51
C ILE A 202 -0.66 20.35 5.35
N VAL A 203 -1.26 19.14 5.29
CA VAL A 203 -2.26 18.82 4.25
C VAL A 203 -3.47 19.74 4.36
N LYS A 204 -3.98 20.00 5.57
CA LYS A 204 -5.10 20.93 5.78
C LYS A 204 -4.79 22.36 5.29
N GLU A 205 -3.55 22.81 5.46
CA GLU A 205 -3.11 24.12 4.99
C GLU A 205 -2.92 24.17 3.45
N LYS A 206 -2.26 23.16 2.88
CA LYS A 206 -1.89 23.13 1.46
C LYS A 206 -3.01 22.65 0.53
N THR A 207 -3.81 21.69 0.98
CA THR A 207 -4.85 21.01 0.18
C THR A 207 -6.14 20.82 0.97
N PRO A 208 -6.84 21.91 1.36
CA PRO A 208 -7.98 21.86 2.28
C PRO A 208 -9.17 21.03 1.78
N LYS A 209 -9.20 20.67 0.50
CA LYS A 209 -10.23 19.81 -0.09
C LYS A 209 -9.94 18.31 0.09
N VAL A 210 -8.69 17.93 0.39
CA VAL A 210 -8.31 16.53 0.61
C VAL A 210 -8.55 16.19 2.07
N ARG A 211 -9.32 15.13 2.30
CA ARG A 211 -9.58 14.65 3.66
C ARG A 211 -8.40 13.81 4.17
N VAL A 212 -7.81 14.18 5.30
CA VAL A 212 -6.87 13.31 5.99
C VAL A 212 -7.63 12.34 6.89
N VAL A 213 -7.37 11.05 6.74
CA VAL A 213 -7.97 9.97 7.51
C VAL A 213 -6.86 9.25 8.28
N ALA A 214 -6.55 9.73 9.48
CA ALA A 214 -5.57 9.08 10.36
C ALA A 214 -6.25 7.93 11.12
N LEU A 215 -6.05 6.71 10.64
CA LEU A 215 -6.57 5.48 11.25
C LEU A 215 -5.64 5.01 12.38
N LYS A 216 -6.20 4.27 13.32
CA LYS A 216 -5.44 3.39 14.20
C LYS A 216 -5.37 1.99 13.56
N PRO A 217 -4.33 1.19 13.84
CA PRO A 217 -4.32 -0.20 13.40
C PRO A 217 -5.59 -0.95 13.79
N GLY A 218 -6.23 -1.61 12.82
CA GLY A 218 -7.53 -2.27 12.96
C GLY A 218 -8.73 -1.40 12.58
N GLU A 219 -8.59 -0.09 12.52
CA GLU A 219 -9.69 0.78 12.07
C GLU A 219 -9.88 0.73 10.55
N SER A 220 -11.12 0.93 10.13
CA SER A 220 -11.52 0.90 8.72
C SER A 220 -12.11 2.23 8.27
N TYR A 221 -11.97 2.52 6.98
CA TYR A 221 -12.60 3.65 6.30
C TYR A 221 -13.38 3.16 5.08
N GLN A 222 -14.61 3.63 4.91
CA GLN A 222 -15.45 3.38 3.73
C GLN A 222 -15.40 4.59 2.79
N PHE A 223 -15.35 4.36 1.48
CA PHE A 223 -15.15 5.41 0.48
C PHE A 223 -15.86 5.13 -0.85
#